data_e9c7e5f69a5aa6673b3ffaa2df11dc3b
#
_entry.id   e9c7e5f69a5aa6673b3ffaa2df11dc3b
#
_cell.length_a   1.000
_cell.length_b   1.000
_cell.length_c   1.000
_cell.angle_alpha   90.00
_cell.angle_beta   90.00
_cell.angle_gamma   90.00
#
_symmetry.space_group_name_H-M   'P 1'
#
loop_
_entity.id
_entity.type
_entity.pdbx_description
1 polymer ?
#
loop_
_entity_poly.entity_id
_entity_poly.type
_entity_poly.pdbx_seq_one_letter_code
_entity_poly.pdbx_strand_id
1 'polypeptide(L)'
;MDRAVTAFWQGGNGRTGSFYNRGRTALVIADDPSSADEWDDSVIIHEWGHFADNQFSCYQNPGGAHSLPGVNAGMNATRLAWGEGYPDYYQSVARTIMPGSSSLNFYVDPSGPTVDLENMRAVTAADTDEGAVAAMLWDFHDTTNDGQDTVSHGHTTIQRIYTSGDFKNNTQCDVRRFVEVWRNLGLPTDAATAATIVQNVNVTLASLPPAPAAGRSVDQYSADRSNSGSVPTTDPAGSARSLR
;
A
#
# COMPACT_ATOMS: atom_id res chain seq x y z
N MET A 1 -2.18 -13.70 -15.44
CA MET A 1 -2.43 -14.79 -14.46
C MET A 1 -3.39 -14.22 -13.44
N ASP A 2 -4.58 -14.77 -13.38
CA ASP A 2 -5.53 -14.42 -12.35
C ASP A 2 -5.03 -15.03 -11.04
N ARG A 3 -4.74 -14.19 -10.06
CA ARG A 3 -4.34 -14.64 -8.73
C ARG A 3 -5.55 -14.55 -7.83
N ALA A 4 -6.08 -15.68 -7.42
CA ALA A 4 -7.15 -15.75 -6.44
C ALA A 4 -6.58 -15.64 -5.02
N VAL A 5 -7.31 -14.96 -4.16
CA VAL A 5 -7.11 -14.98 -2.71
C VAL A 5 -8.30 -15.69 -2.07
N THR A 6 -8.03 -16.44 -1.03
CA THR A 6 -9.10 -17.09 -0.25
C THR A 6 -9.33 -16.26 1.02
N ALA A 7 -10.57 -15.90 1.29
CA ALA A 7 -10.95 -15.34 2.58
C ALA A 7 -11.48 -16.47 3.48
N PHE A 8 -10.89 -16.61 4.65
CA PHE A 8 -11.36 -17.51 5.71
C PHE A 8 -12.12 -16.69 6.72
N TRP A 9 -13.38 -16.95 6.79
CA TRP A 9 -14.27 -16.48 7.84
C TRP A 9 -15.00 -17.67 8.42
N GLN A 10 -15.08 -17.74 9.73
CA GLN A 10 -15.84 -18.78 10.42
C GLN A 10 -16.44 -18.18 11.68
N GLY A 11 -17.76 -18.12 11.75
CA GLY A 11 -18.49 -17.64 12.91
C GLY A 11 -18.07 -18.35 14.20
N GLY A 12 -17.80 -17.60 15.27
CA GLY A 12 -17.36 -18.12 16.55
C GLY A 12 -15.88 -18.54 16.58
N ASN A 13 -15.03 -18.03 15.67
CA ASN A 13 -13.60 -18.36 15.67
C ASN A 13 -12.83 -17.72 16.84
N GLY A 14 -13.43 -16.74 17.55
CA GLY A 14 -12.87 -16.08 18.73
C GLY A 14 -11.62 -15.26 18.45
N ARG A 15 -11.40 -14.85 17.21
CA ARG A 15 -10.28 -14.01 16.83
C ARG A 15 -10.62 -12.54 17.04
N THR A 16 -9.65 -11.80 17.56
CA THR A 16 -9.79 -10.38 17.90
C THR A 16 -9.25 -9.43 16.83
N GLY A 17 -8.83 -9.95 15.67
CA GLY A 17 -8.36 -9.11 14.56
C GLY A 17 -8.22 -9.91 13.28
N SER A 18 -8.54 -9.26 12.18
CA SER A 18 -8.32 -9.74 10.83
C SER A 18 -6.84 -9.62 10.44
N PHE A 19 -6.38 -10.42 9.50
CA PHE A 19 -5.03 -10.32 8.98
C PHE A 19 -4.87 -11.06 7.65
N TYR A 20 -3.93 -10.59 6.83
CA TYR A 20 -3.45 -11.33 5.67
C TYR A 20 -2.42 -12.40 6.07
N ASN A 21 -2.70 -13.65 5.78
CA ASN A 21 -1.75 -14.75 5.98
C ASN A 21 -0.92 -15.01 4.73
N ARG A 22 0.30 -14.46 4.71
CA ARG A 22 1.23 -14.60 3.57
C ARG A 22 1.53 -16.06 3.24
N GLY A 23 1.74 -16.92 4.24
CA GLY A 23 2.11 -18.33 4.05
C GLY A 23 1.00 -19.15 3.39
N ARG A 24 -0.25 -18.73 3.52
CA ARG A 24 -1.42 -19.37 2.92
C ARG A 24 -1.99 -18.59 1.74
N THR A 25 -1.49 -17.39 1.47
CA THR A 25 -2.08 -16.46 0.50
C THR A 25 -3.58 -16.29 0.76
N ALA A 26 -3.92 -15.94 1.99
CA ALA A 26 -5.31 -15.92 2.44
C ALA A 26 -5.58 -14.75 3.39
N LEU A 27 -6.78 -14.20 3.29
CA LEU A 27 -7.32 -13.29 4.29
C LEU A 27 -7.93 -14.13 5.41
N VAL A 28 -7.70 -13.75 6.65
CA VAL A 28 -8.35 -14.33 7.83
C VAL A 28 -9.18 -13.22 8.46
N ILE A 29 -10.48 -13.35 8.40
CA ILE A 29 -11.42 -12.35 8.91
C ILE A 29 -11.84 -12.73 10.30
N ALA A 30 -11.73 -11.81 11.25
CA ALA A 30 -12.16 -11.99 12.62
C ALA A 30 -13.68 -11.94 12.72
N ASP A 31 -14.20 -12.59 13.73
CA ASP A 31 -15.63 -12.63 14.06
C ASP A 31 -15.87 -12.48 15.57
N ASP A 32 -15.03 -11.73 16.24
CA ASP A 32 -15.25 -11.35 17.61
C ASP A 32 -16.57 -10.54 17.69
N PRO A 33 -17.50 -10.87 18.58
CA PRO A 33 -18.74 -10.09 18.74
C PRO A 33 -18.51 -8.61 19.09
N SER A 34 -17.31 -8.26 19.58
CA SER A 34 -16.89 -6.87 19.84
C SER A 34 -16.25 -6.19 18.64
N SER A 35 -15.91 -6.96 17.59
CA SER A 35 -15.27 -6.48 16.36
C SER A 35 -15.80 -7.34 15.21
N ALA A 36 -16.93 -6.92 14.63
CA ALA A 36 -17.62 -7.65 13.57
C ALA A 36 -16.97 -7.36 12.20
N ASP A 37 -15.68 -7.69 12.05
CA ASP A 37 -14.87 -7.37 10.88
C ASP A 37 -15.44 -7.96 9.58
N GLU A 38 -16.22 -9.02 9.68
CA GLU A 38 -16.89 -9.62 8.52
C GLU A 38 -17.94 -8.72 7.86
N TRP A 39 -18.35 -7.66 8.55
CA TRP A 39 -19.26 -6.63 8.04
C TRP A 39 -18.57 -5.29 7.78
N ASP A 40 -17.25 -5.25 7.91
CA ASP A 40 -16.47 -4.05 7.70
C ASP A 40 -15.71 -4.10 6.37
N ASP A 41 -16.23 -3.36 5.40
CA ASP A 41 -15.60 -3.24 4.09
C ASP A 41 -14.19 -2.66 4.18
N SER A 42 -13.94 -1.74 5.11
CA SER A 42 -12.62 -1.11 5.27
C SER A 42 -11.59 -2.12 5.71
N VAL A 43 -11.91 -2.94 6.72
CA VAL A 43 -11.01 -3.99 7.22
C VAL A 43 -10.78 -5.06 6.15
N ILE A 44 -11.83 -5.57 5.52
CA ILE A 44 -11.71 -6.60 4.49
C ILE A 44 -10.84 -6.12 3.33
N ILE A 45 -11.04 -4.88 2.87
CA ILE A 45 -10.28 -4.32 1.75
C ILE A 45 -8.85 -3.98 2.19
N HIS A 46 -8.62 -3.56 3.43
CA HIS A 46 -7.29 -3.37 4.00
C HIS A 46 -6.50 -4.68 3.93
N GLU A 47 -7.04 -5.78 4.40
CA GLU A 47 -6.38 -7.09 4.35
C GLU A 47 -6.14 -7.56 2.92
N TRP A 48 -7.03 -7.21 1.99
CA TRP A 48 -6.81 -7.43 0.57
C TRP A 48 -5.66 -6.56 0.04
N GLY A 49 -5.47 -5.36 0.58
CA GLY A 49 -4.33 -4.49 0.30
C GLY A 49 -2.98 -5.18 0.60
N HIS A 50 -2.87 -5.88 1.72
CA HIS A 50 -1.68 -6.68 2.04
C HIS A 50 -1.46 -7.84 1.04
N PHE A 51 -2.54 -8.49 0.60
CA PHE A 51 -2.44 -9.47 -0.47
C PHE A 51 -1.93 -8.84 -1.76
N ALA A 52 -2.46 -7.67 -2.14
CA ALA A 52 -2.03 -6.96 -3.33
C ALA A 52 -0.54 -6.57 -3.24
N ASP A 53 -0.10 -6.08 -2.09
CA ASP A 53 1.29 -5.75 -1.82
C ASP A 53 2.21 -6.96 -2.02
N ASN A 54 1.84 -8.10 -1.45
CA ASN A 54 2.60 -9.33 -1.59
C ASN A 54 2.64 -9.89 -3.02
N GLN A 55 1.58 -9.71 -3.81
CA GLN A 55 1.48 -10.31 -5.13
C GLN A 55 1.98 -9.40 -6.25
N PHE A 56 1.78 -8.09 -6.11
CA PHE A 56 1.95 -7.16 -7.21
C PHE A 56 3.00 -6.09 -6.95
N SER A 57 3.44 -5.94 -5.70
CA SER A 57 4.35 -4.90 -5.29
C SER A 57 5.52 -5.43 -4.46
N CYS A 58 6.05 -4.61 -3.56
CA CYS A 58 7.18 -4.86 -2.70
C CYS A 58 6.69 -5.17 -1.27
N TYR A 59 6.49 -6.43 -0.96
CA TYR A 59 6.02 -6.83 0.37
C TYR A 59 7.18 -7.02 1.35
N GLN A 60 7.35 -6.07 2.23
CA GLN A 60 8.33 -6.12 3.33
C GLN A 60 7.73 -5.69 4.68
N ASN A 61 6.42 -5.79 4.82
CA ASN A 61 5.76 -5.53 6.08
C ASN A 61 6.32 -6.47 7.16
N PRO A 62 6.93 -5.94 8.22
CA PRO A 62 7.47 -6.77 9.30
C PRO A 62 6.39 -7.36 10.20
N GLY A 63 5.17 -6.83 10.14
CA GLY A 63 4.10 -7.10 11.09
C GLY A 63 4.45 -6.59 12.50
N GLY A 64 3.59 -6.86 13.43
CA GLY A 64 3.75 -6.47 14.84
C GLY A 64 2.72 -5.44 15.28
N ALA A 65 2.87 -4.96 16.50
CA ALA A 65 1.97 -3.93 17.03
C ALA A 65 2.21 -2.60 16.31
N HIS A 66 1.13 -2.04 15.82
CA HIS A 66 1.08 -0.73 15.18
C HIS A 66 -0.21 -0.02 15.58
N SER A 67 -0.39 1.22 15.22
CA SER A 67 -1.61 1.96 15.50
C SER A 67 -1.86 3.02 14.44
N LEU A 68 -3.10 3.14 14.05
CA LEU A 68 -3.60 4.19 13.18
C LEU A 68 -4.48 5.15 14.00
N PRO A 69 -4.13 6.41 14.17
CA PRO A 69 -2.84 7.04 13.86
C PRO A 69 -1.77 6.72 14.89
N GLY A 70 -0.51 6.78 14.48
CA GLY A 70 0.60 6.65 15.43
C GLY A 70 1.95 6.44 14.76
N VAL A 71 2.98 7.00 15.37
CA VAL A 71 4.36 6.86 14.90
C VAL A 71 4.91 5.52 15.34
N ASN A 72 5.26 4.68 14.38
CA ASN A 72 5.93 3.41 14.64
C ASN A 72 7.38 3.62 15.06
N ALA A 73 7.93 2.69 15.80
CA ALA A 73 9.29 2.75 16.33
C ALA A 73 10.13 1.55 15.90
N GLY A 74 11.45 1.71 15.96
CA GLY A 74 12.42 0.66 15.67
C GLY A 74 12.94 0.65 14.24
N MET A 75 13.80 -0.31 13.94
CA MET A 75 14.54 -0.36 12.66
C MET A 75 13.66 -0.59 11.41
N ASN A 76 12.46 -1.09 11.58
CA ASN A 76 11.55 -1.39 10.48
C ASN A 76 10.34 -0.45 10.44
N ALA A 77 10.38 0.64 11.19
CA ALA A 77 9.23 1.55 11.34
C ALA A 77 8.72 2.11 9.99
N THR A 78 9.61 2.50 9.07
CA THR A 78 9.23 3.00 7.75
C THR A 78 8.59 1.94 6.87
N ARG A 79 9.04 0.67 6.99
CA ARG A 79 8.44 -0.45 6.25
C ARG A 79 7.09 -0.86 6.82
N LEU A 80 6.95 -0.77 8.15
CA LEU A 80 5.67 -1.00 8.81
C LEU A 80 4.67 0.08 8.39
N ALA A 81 5.06 1.35 8.48
CA ALA A 81 4.22 2.47 8.07
C ALA A 81 3.79 2.39 6.60
N TRP A 82 4.66 1.95 5.70
CA TRP A 82 4.29 1.71 4.31
C TRP A 82 3.36 0.50 4.17
N GLY A 83 3.71 -0.62 4.82
CA GLY A 83 2.99 -1.88 4.72
C GLY A 83 1.58 -1.83 5.29
N GLU A 84 1.30 -0.90 6.21
CA GLU A 84 -0.04 -0.64 6.75
C GLU A 84 -0.70 0.56 6.07
N GLY A 85 0.04 1.64 5.85
CA GLY A 85 -0.50 2.87 5.26
C GLY A 85 -0.95 2.73 3.81
N TYR A 86 -0.31 1.88 3.00
CA TYR A 86 -0.80 1.60 1.66
C TYR A 86 -2.16 0.87 1.67
N PRO A 87 -2.37 -0.21 2.44
CA PRO A 87 -3.68 -0.82 2.62
C PRO A 87 -4.76 0.13 3.15
N ASP A 88 -4.42 1.03 4.09
CA ASP A 88 -5.33 2.06 4.60
C ASP A 88 -5.79 3.03 3.50
N TYR A 89 -4.87 3.49 2.67
CA TYR A 89 -5.19 4.26 1.48
C TYR A 89 -6.01 3.45 0.49
N TYR A 90 -5.59 2.20 0.21
CA TYR A 90 -6.19 1.37 -0.81
C TYR A 90 -7.66 1.06 -0.52
N GLN A 91 -8.02 0.80 0.74
CA GLN A 91 -9.42 0.58 1.12
C GLN A 91 -10.30 1.79 0.77
N SER A 92 -9.79 3.00 0.97
CA SER A 92 -10.52 4.23 0.62
C SER A 92 -10.74 4.32 -0.89
N VAL A 93 -9.70 4.13 -1.68
CA VAL A 93 -9.80 4.16 -3.16
C VAL A 93 -10.69 3.04 -3.69
N ALA A 94 -10.56 1.83 -3.21
CA ALA A 94 -11.38 0.70 -3.67
C ALA A 94 -12.87 0.95 -3.42
N ARG A 95 -13.22 1.60 -2.31
CA ARG A 95 -14.60 1.95 -2.00
C ARG A 95 -15.19 3.01 -2.93
N THR A 96 -14.38 3.80 -3.63
CA THR A 96 -14.88 4.78 -4.61
C THR A 96 -15.65 4.12 -5.76
N ILE A 97 -15.37 2.86 -6.07
CA ILE A 97 -16.03 2.09 -7.12
C ILE A 97 -17.14 1.16 -6.60
N MET A 98 -17.33 1.09 -5.28
CA MET A 98 -18.35 0.24 -4.67
C MET A 98 -19.68 0.99 -4.59
N PRO A 99 -20.78 0.44 -5.16
CA PRO A 99 -22.09 1.09 -5.07
C PRO A 99 -22.54 1.28 -3.62
N GLY A 100 -22.98 2.49 -3.30
CA GLY A 100 -23.51 2.83 -1.96
C GLY A 100 -22.46 3.13 -0.90
N SER A 101 -21.18 3.08 -1.23
CA SER A 101 -20.13 3.52 -0.29
C SER A 101 -20.21 5.02 -0.05
N SER A 102 -19.93 5.41 1.20
CA SER A 102 -19.88 6.79 1.65
C SER A 102 -18.65 7.02 2.52
N SER A 103 -18.32 8.28 2.80
CA SER A 103 -17.17 8.63 3.65
C SER A 103 -15.88 7.95 3.16
N LEU A 104 -15.58 8.13 1.87
CA LEU A 104 -14.54 7.40 1.16
C LEU A 104 -13.12 7.70 1.66
N ASN A 105 -12.92 8.92 2.17
CA ASN A 105 -11.67 9.36 2.80
C ASN A 105 -11.49 8.83 4.23
N PHE A 106 -12.42 8.04 4.76
CA PHE A 106 -12.31 7.50 6.11
C PHE A 106 -11.92 6.02 6.10
N TYR A 107 -10.93 5.68 6.91
CA TYR A 107 -10.80 4.34 7.43
C TYR A 107 -11.74 4.21 8.63
N VAL A 108 -12.59 3.22 8.61
CA VAL A 108 -13.55 2.96 9.68
C VAL A 108 -13.34 1.55 10.17
N ASP A 109 -13.00 1.40 11.43
CA ASP A 109 -12.99 0.14 12.15
C ASP A 109 -14.08 0.19 13.23
N PRO A 110 -15.10 -0.69 13.22
CA PRO A 110 -16.16 -0.68 14.22
C PRO A 110 -15.66 -0.86 15.66
N SER A 111 -14.51 -1.50 15.84
CA SER A 111 -13.87 -1.71 17.13
C SER A 111 -12.73 -0.75 17.42
N GLY A 112 -12.33 0.04 16.44
CA GLY A 112 -11.17 0.90 16.46
C GLY A 112 -11.47 2.37 16.14
N PRO A 113 -10.44 3.16 15.84
CA PRO A 113 -10.60 4.55 15.50
C PRO A 113 -11.20 4.73 14.10
N THR A 114 -12.02 5.76 13.96
CA THR A 114 -12.33 6.31 12.62
C THR A 114 -11.25 7.33 12.28
N VAL A 115 -10.58 7.15 11.17
CA VAL A 115 -9.49 8.00 10.72
C VAL A 115 -9.87 8.67 9.41
N ASP A 116 -9.76 9.99 9.40
CA ASP A 116 -10.01 10.83 8.23
C ASP A 116 -8.70 11.08 7.49
N LEU A 117 -8.49 10.39 6.36
CA LEU A 117 -7.26 10.50 5.57
C LEU A 117 -7.07 11.89 4.94
N GLU A 118 -8.17 12.62 4.69
CA GLU A 118 -8.17 13.98 4.18
C GLU A 118 -7.61 14.98 5.22
N ASN A 119 -7.86 14.71 6.51
CA ASN A 119 -7.53 15.66 7.59
C ASN A 119 -6.54 15.10 8.61
N MET A 120 -5.78 14.08 8.28
CA MET A 120 -4.86 13.39 9.21
C MET A 120 -3.68 14.23 9.72
N ARG A 121 -3.61 15.48 9.41
CA ARG A 121 -2.50 16.40 9.72
C ARG A 121 -2.26 16.73 11.18
N ALA A 122 -3.12 16.25 12.05
CA ALA A 122 -2.97 16.43 13.49
C ALA A 122 -1.88 15.54 14.11
N VAL A 123 -1.33 14.59 13.34
CA VAL A 123 -0.29 13.68 13.79
C VAL A 123 1.07 14.20 13.32
N THR A 124 2.11 13.87 14.01
CA THR A 124 3.48 14.24 13.62
C THR A 124 3.77 13.73 12.22
N ALA A 125 3.97 14.63 11.27
CA ALA A 125 4.32 14.28 9.91
C ALA A 125 5.60 13.42 9.91
N ALA A 126 5.48 12.15 9.56
CA ALA A 126 6.57 11.20 9.64
C ALA A 126 6.40 10.04 8.66
N ASP A 127 7.51 9.64 8.05
CA ASP A 127 7.58 8.45 7.20
C ASP A 127 7.51 7.12 7.99
N THR A 128 7.37 7.20 9.30
CA THR A 128 7.15 6.09 10.23
C THR A 128 5.73 6.02 10.78
N ASP A 129 4.84 6.91 10.32
CA ASP A 129 3.42 6.91 10.67
C ASP A 129 2.59 6.38 9.50
N GLU A 130 1.87 5.27 9.72
CA GLU A 130 1.06 4.63 8.68
C GLU A 130 -0.07 5.53 8.18
N GLY A 131 -0.69 6.28 9.09
CA GLY A 131 -1.72 7.23 8.71
C GLY A 131 -1.17 8.39 7.88
N ALA A 132 0.03 8.87 8.17
CA ALA A 132 0.69 9.90 7.37
C ALA A 132 1.02 9.40 5.96
N VAL A 133 1.41 8.12 5.83
CA VAL A 133 1.62 7.48 4.53
C VAL A 133 0.29 7.36 3.77
N ALA A 134 -0.76 6.91 4.44
CA ALA A 134 -2.10 6.78 3.84
C ALA A 134 -2.64 8.14 3.39
N ALA A 135 -2.52 9.18 4.21
CA ALA A 135 -2.94 10.55 3.89
C ALA A 135 -2.17 11.13 2.70
N MET A 136 -0.85 10.96 2.64
CA MET A 136 -0.06 11.39 1.48
C MET A 136 -0.55 10.73 0.17
N LEU A 137 -0.85 9.45 0.22
CA LEU A 137 -1.33 8.72 -0.96
C LEU A 137 -2.77 9.15 -1.32
N TRP A 138 -3.57 9.51 -0.32
CA TRP A 138 -4.92 10.02 -0.53
C TRP A 138 -4.87 11.41 -1.18
N ASP A 139 -4.08 12.35 -0.66
CA ASP A 139 -3.85 13.68 -1.24
C ASP A 139 -3.33 13.59 -2.69
N PHE A 140 -2.53 12.57 -2.99
CA PHE A 140 -2.08 12.31 -4.37
C PHE A 140 -3.18 11.77 -5.27
N HIS A 141 -4.17 11.09 -4.71
CA HIS A 141 -5.23 10.44 -5.46
C HIS A 141 -6.38 11.37 -5.77
N ASP A 142 -6.88 12.06 -4.78
CA ASP A 142 -8.16 12.73 -4.83
C ASP A 142 -8.13 14.09 -5.57
N THR A 143 -9.24 14.80 -5.60
CA THR A 143 -9.38 16.10 -6.25
C THR A 143 -9.87 17.17 -5.29
N THR A 144 -10.07 16.80 -4.04
CA THR A 144 -10.49 17.71 -3.00
C THR A 144 -9.28 18.53 -2.58
N ASN A 145 -9.43 19.84 -2.57
CA ASN A 145 -8.41 20.73 -2.05
C ASN A 145 -8.84 21.17 -0.66
N ASP A 146 -8.24 20.61 0.35
CA ASP A 146 -8.52 20.95 1.75
C ASP A 146 -7.75 22.20 2.23
N GLY A 147 -7.10 22.89 1.30
CA GLY A 147 -6.34 24.12 1.55
C GLY A 147 -4.88 23.93 1.91
N GLN A 148 -4.41 22.68 1.91
CA GLN A 148 -3.01 22.35 2.19
C GLN A 148 -2.37 21.52 1.08
N ASP A 149 -3.12 20.68 0.39
CA ASP A 149 -2.69 20.09 -0.85
C ASP A 149 -3.43 20.76 -2.04
N THR A 150 -2.82 20.72 -3.20
CA THR A 150 -3.36 21.26 -4.45
C THR A 150 -3.02 20.33 -5.60
N VAL A 151 -2.68 19.08 -5.27
CA VAL A 151 -2.27 18.07 -6.25
C VAL A 151 -3.39 17.05 -6.43
N SER A 152 -3.45 16.48 -7.63
CA SER A 152 -4.29 15.35 -7.94
C SER A 152 -3.62 14.56 -9.04
N HIS A 153 -2.95 13.48 -8.67
CA HIS A 153 -2.23 12.63 -9.62
C HIS A 153 -2.99 11.37 -9.99
N GLY A 154 -3.99 11.01 -9.19
CA GLY A 154 -4.87 9.88 -9.40
C GLY A 154 -4.27 8.52 -9.08
N HIS A 155 -5.14 7.58 -8.76
CA HIS A 155 -4.77 6.21 -8.38
C HIS A 155 -3.89 5.50 -9.43
N THR A 156 -4.16 5.70 -10.73
CA THR A 156 -3.37 5.08 -11.80
C THR A 156 -1.89 5.46 -11.74
N THR A 157 -1.58 6.70 -11.38
CA THR A 157 -0.20 7.15 -11.21
C THR A 157 0.48 6.48 -10.04
N ILE A 158 -0.22 6.36 -8.91
CA ILE A 158 0.27 5.64 -7.72
C ILE A 158 0.52 4.17 -8.06
N GLN A 159 -0.44 3.51 -8.73
CA GLN A 159 -0.30 2.11 -9.15
C GLN A 159 0.86 1.87 -10.11
N ARG A 160 1.15 2.83 -10.97
CA ARG A 160 2.29 2.74 -11.88
C ARG A 160 3.63 2.65 -11.12
N ILE A 161 3.76 3.36 -10.01
CA ILE A 161 4.95 3.25 -9.15
C ILE A 161 4.91 1.94 -8.37
N TYR A 162 3.82 1.68 -7.69
CA TYR A 162 3.60 0.54 -6.82
C TYR A 162 3.90 -0.80 -7.51
N THR A 163 3.53 -0.94 -8.78
CA THR A 163 3.77 -2.15 -9.57
C THR A 163 5.04 -2.10 -10.42
N SER A 164 5.79 -1.00 -10.39
CA SER A 164 7.02 -0.85 -11.16
C SER A 164 8.09 -1.84 -10.71
N GLY A 165 8.96 -2.23 -11.65
CA GLY A 165 10.10 -3.08 -11.32
C GLY A 165 11.06 -2.43 -10.31
N ASP A 166 11.19 -1.10 -10.36
CA ASP A 166 12.06 -0.34 -9.46
C ASP A 166 11.57 -0.35 -8.02
N PHE A 167 10.26 -0.33 -7.82
CA PHE A 167 9.68 -0.44 -6.49
C PHE A 167 9.58 -1.91 -6.06
N LYS A 168 8.98 -2.75 -6.89
CA LYS A 168 8.68 -4.15 -6.58
C LYS A 168 9.90 -5.00 -6.22
N ASN A 169 11.02 -4.80 -6.92
CA ASN A 169 12.22 -5.62 -6.76
C ASN A 169 13.22 -5.02 -5.77
N ASN A 170 12.79 -4.04 -4.98
CA ASN A 170 13.66 -3.39 -4.01
C ASN A 170 13.73 -4.18 -2.70
N THR A 171 14.81 -3.95 -1.95
CA THR A 171 14.99 -4.45 -0.59
C THR A 171 14.44 -3.49 0.47
N GLN A 172 13.91 -2.36 0.06
CA GLN A 172 13.33 -1.34 0.94
C GLN A 172 12.00 -0.88 0.35
N CYS A 173 10.91 -1.31 0.97
CA CYS A 173 9.55 -0.95 0.62
C CYS A 173 9.06 0.05 1.66
N ASP A 174 9.25 1.32 1.37
CA ASP A 174 8.80 2.42 2.22
C ASP A 174 8.45 3.65 1.37
N VAL A 175 7.92 4.67 2.03
CA VAL A 175 7.52 5.91 1.35
C VAL A 175 8.70 6.63 0.70
N ARG A 176 9.92 6.55 1.26
CA ARG A 176 11.11 7.18 0.67
C ARG A 176 11.43 6.56 -0.67
N ARG A 177 11.36 5.22 -0.75
CA ARG A 177 11.55 4.52 -2.01
C ARG A 177 10.43 4.81 -3.01
N PHE A 178 9.20 4.91 -2.55
CA PHE A 178 8.08 5.31 -3.41
C PHE A 178 8.33 6.68 -4.05
N VAL A 179 8.71 7.68 -3.27
CA VAL A 179 9.02 9.04 -3.76
C VAL A 179 10.26 9.07 -4.65
N GLU A 180 11.26 8.25 -4.37
CA GLU A 180 12.43 8.10 -5.24
C GLU A 180 12.04 7.55 -6.61
N VAL A 181 11.23 6.49 -6.67
CA VAL A 181 10.74 5.90 -7.92
C VAL A 181 9.82 6.88 -8.65
N TRP A 182 8.97 7.62 -7.92
CA TRP A 182 8.16 8.71 -8.46
C TRP A 182 9.02 9.67 -9.30
N ARG A 183 10.09 10.15 -8.70
CA ARG A 183 11.03 11.07 -9.36
C ARG A 183 11.76 10.41 -10.53
N ASN A 184 12.19 9.17 -10.39
CA ASN A 184 12.91 8.42 -11.42
C ASN A 184 12.06 8.15 -12.67
N LEU A 185 10.74 8.05 -12.50
CA LEU A 185 9.77 7.91 -13.58
C LEU A 185 9.42 9.26 -14.26
N GLY A 186 10.06 10.36 -13.83
CA GLY A 186 9.82 11.70 -14.38
C GLY A 186 8.43 12.25 -14.07
N LEU A 187 7.82 11.80 -12.96
CA LEU A 187 6.53 12.32 -12.50
C LEU A 187 6.70 13.72 -11.91
N PRO A 188 5.64 14.52 -11.78
CA PRO A 188 5.72 15.89 -11.29
C PRO A 188 6.44 15.98 -9.94
N THR A 189 7.39 16.93 -9.85
CA THR A 189 8.14 17.24 -8.63
C THR A 189 8.11 18.76 -8.37
N ASP A 190 7.03 19.39 -8.79
CA ASP A 190 6.78 20.80 -8.55
C ASP A 190 6.63 21.13 -7.05
N ALA A 191 6.50 22.42 -6.76
CA ALA A 191 6.44 22.88 -5.38
C ALA A 191 5.21 22.33 -4.63
N ALA A 192 4.08 22.14 -5.31
CA ALA A 192 2.87 21.60 -4.70
C ALA A 192 3.06 20.13 -4.32
N THR A 193 3.52 19.28 -5.25
CA THR A 193 3.84 17.87 -4.98
C THR A 193 4.88 17.74 -3.86
N ALA A 194 5.94 18.55 -3.88
CA ALA A 194 6.95 18.54 -2.82
C ALA A 194 6.39 18.95 -1.47
N ALA A 195 5.49 19.94 -1.44
CA ALA A 195 4.84 20.38 -0.20
C ALA A 195 3.95 19.29 0.39
N THR A 196 3.14 18.60 -0.42
CA THR A 196 2.29 17.49 0.01
C THR A 196 3.12 16.35 0.63
N ILE A 197 4.24 15.98 0.02
CA ILE A 197 5.15 14.95 0.58
C ILE A 197 5.70 15.39 1.94
N VAL A 198 6.24 16.60 2.03
CA VAL A 198 6.84 17.12 3.28
C VAL A 198 5.79 17.23 4.38
N GLN A 199 4.62 17.73 4.06
CA GLN A 199 3.53 17.97 4.98
C GLN A 199 3.03 16.68 5.63
N ASN A 200 2.88 15.62 4.87
CA ASN A 200 2.40 14.34 5.38
C ASN A 200 3.52 13.51 6.02
N VAL A 201 4.60 13.26 5.30
CA VAL A 201 5.60 12.25 5.72
C VAL A 201 6.95 12.84 6.08
N ASN A 202 7.10 14.15 6.06
CA ASN A 202 8.34 14.86 6.37
C ASN A 202 9.57 14.38 5.56
N VAL A 203 9.35 13.96 4.33
CA VAL A 203 10.39 13.57 3.38
C VAL A 203 10.62 14.70 2.40
N THR A 204 11.86 15.17 2.25
CA THR A 204 12.21 16.18 1.26
C THR A 204 12.81 15.52 0.02
N LEU A 205 12.47 16.01 -1.17
CA LEU A 205 13.04 15.51 -2.43
C LEU A 205 14.57 15.64 -2.47
N ALA A 206 15.10 16.66 -1.82
CA ALA A 206 16.54 16.88 -1.72
C ALA A 206 17.29 15.88 -0.82
N SER A 207 16.57 15.24 0.12
CA SER A 207 17.15 14.21 1.00
C SER A 207 17.27 12.84 0.35
N LEU A 208 16.68 12.67 -0.84
CA LEU A 208 16.72 11.42 -1.58
C LEU A 208 17.94 11.38 -2.53
N PRO A 209 18.42 10.19 -2.91
CA PRO A 209 19.47 10.06 -3.92
C PRO A 209 19.12 10.85 -5.19
N PRO A 210 20.08 11.41 -5.92
CA PRO A 210 19.81 12.13 -7.16
C PRO A 210 19.07 11.23 -8.16
N ALA A 211 18.14 11.82 -8.92
CA ALA A 211 17.48 11.09 -10.00
C ALA A 211 18.57 10.55 -10.96
N PRO A 212 18.41 9.33 -11.50
CA PRO A 212 19.28 8.85 -12.55
C PRO A 212 19.35 9.88 -13.68
N ALA A 213 20.54 10.10 -14.26
CA ALA A 213 20.70 11.02 -15.37
C ALA A 213 19.66 10.71 -16.46
N ALA A 214 18.96 11.73 -16.93
CA ALA A 214 17.90 11.60 -17.92
C ALA A 214 18.39 10.84 -19.15
N GLY A 215 17.92 9.64 -19.36
CA GLY A 215 18.33 8.73 -20.43
C GLY A 215 17.55 7.45 -20.53
N ARG A 216 16.73 7.14 -19.55
CA ARG A 216 15.83 5.97 -19.61
C ARG A 216 14.39 6.43 -19.77
N SER A 217 13.88 6.33 -20.99
CA SER A 217 12.45 6.49 -21.22
C SER A 217 11.70 5.30 -20.61
N VAL A 218 10.43 5.52 -20.23
CA VAL A 218 9.53 4.47 -19.70
C VAL A 218 9.46 3.27 -20.66
N ASP A 219 9.65 3.49 -21.94
CA ASP A 219 9.63 2.46 -22.98
C ASP A 219 10.88 1.57 -22.97
N GLN A 220 12.03 2.05 -22.50
CA GLN A 220 13.23 1.23 -22.33
C GLN A 220 13.12 0.25 -21.17
N TYR A 221 12.33 0.57 -20.13
CA TYR A 221 12.04 -0.36 -19.03
C TYR A 221 11.19 -1.55 -19.47
N SER A 222 10.33 -1.36 -20.46
CA SER A 222 9.55 -2.44 -21.07
C SER A 222 10.38 -3.29 -22.02
N ALA A 223 11.36 -2.69 -22.70
CA ALA A 223 12.24 -3.38 -23.65
C ALA A 223 13.31 -4.25 -22.96
N ASP A 224 13.88 -3.80 -21.83
CA ASP A 224 14.85 -4.60 -21.06
C ASP A 224 14.23 -5.88 -20.47
N ARG A 225 12.92 -5.92 -20.25
CA ARG A 225 12.21 -7.15 -19.84
C ARG A 225 12.03 -8.17 -20.95
N SER A 226 12.00 -7.75 -22.22
CA SER A 226 11.88 -8.68 -23.34
C SER A 226 13.18 -9.38 -23.67
N ASN A 227 14.32 -8.90 -23.11
CA ASN A 227 15.65 -9.40 -23.38
C ASN A 227 16.33 -10.11 -22.20
N SER A 228 15.68 -10.20 -21.02
CA SER A 228 16.14 -11.06 -19.94
C SER A 228 15.80 -12.52 -20.29
N GLY A 229 16.82 -13.22 -20.70
CA GLY A 229 16.82 -14.53 -21.30
C GLY A 229 15.90 -15.56 -20.63
N SER A 230 15.37 -16.40 -21.46
CA SER A 230 14.74 -17.67 -21.10
C SER A 230 15.42 -18.31 -19.90
N VAL A 231 14.71 -18.34 -18.77
CA VAL A 231 15.07 -19.22 -17.66
C VAL A 231 14.97 -20.65 -18.18
N PRO A 232 16.02 -21.48 -18.11
CA PRO A 232 15.91 -22.86 -18.46
C PRO A 232 14.91 -23.54 -17.50
N THR A 233 13.79 -23.99 -18.02
CA THR A 233 12.88 -24.88 -17.31
C THR A 233 13.52 -26.24 -17.24
N THR A 234 14.33 -26.50 -16.23
CA THR A 234 14.62 -27.89 -15.81
C THR A 234 13.58 -28.25 -14.78
N ASP A 235 12.55 -28.92 -15.23
CA ASP A 235 11.59 -29.61 -14.41
C ASP A 235 12.24 -30.93 -13.92
N PRO A 236 12.45 -31.16 -12.61
CA PRO A 236 12.74 -32.49 -12.12
C PRO A 236 11.41 -33.23 -11.96
N ALA A 237 11.26 -34.21 -12.80
CA ALA A 237 10.19 -35.19 -12.84
C ALA A 237 9.79 -35.70 -11.44
N GLY A 238 8.50 -35.83 -11.22
CA GLY A 238 8.01 -36.90 -10.36
C GLY A 238 6.91 -36.57 -9.38
N SER A 239 5.75 -37.04 -9.72
CA SER A 239 4.69 -37.61 -8.88
C SER A 239 3.35 -36.89 -8.92
N ALA A 240 2.57 -37.29 -9.91
CA ALA A 240 1.11 -37.20 -9.81
C ALA A 240 0.62 -38.08 -8.63
N ARG A 241 -0.10 -37.50 -7.67
CA ARG A 241 -1.04 -38.24 -6.83
C ARG A 241 -2.43 -37.69 -7.03
N SER A 242 -3.22 -38.44 -7.74
CA SER A 242 -4.67 -38.35 -7.77
C SER A 242 -5.24 -38.56 -6.37
N LEU A 243 -6.05 -37.66 -5.90
CA LEU A 243 -7.01 -37.95 -4.83
C LEU A 243 -8.41 -37.76 -5.41
N ARG A 244 -9.15 -38.86 -5.32
CA ARG A 244 -10.58 -38.96 -5.58
C ARG A 244 -11.35 -38.22 -4.49
#